data_a87f523ce8aea03e37fdfc8763b12f97
#
_entry.id   a87f523ce8aea03e37fdfc8763b12f97
#
_cell.length_a   1.000
_cell.length_b   1.000
_cell.length_c   1.000
_cell.angle_alpha   90.00
_cell.angle_beta   90.00
_cell.angle_gamma   90.00
#
_symmetry.space_group_name_H-M   'P 1'
#
loop_
_entity.id
_entity.type
_entity.pdbx_description
1 polymer ?
#
loop_
_entity_poly.entity_id
_entity_poly.type
_entity_poly.pdbx_seq_one_letter_code
_entity_poly.pdbx_strand_id
1 'polypeptide(L)'
;MLRSDTRTPVFLTNSAKGAVARAVHRALFSITLTTPLAAAMIAQPAMAQARADAVYDIPAGPLDAALTQFAAAAGVTVSFEPSYVQSQKSPGLHGRYSAEAGLRQLLMGSQLQVLRQANGSYSLLPRVGDASTLQLDSTSITGASVESAYGPVTGYVATRSATGTKTDTPILEIPQAINVVTADQVQAQGARNLTQALRYTPGLATGGFTDRNSIADEITSRGFAPTPLYLDGAYVPYAGSLGGAPQIDPYTLERIEVLKGPSSVLYGQNQPGGLINMVSKRPTREQRNQVKLGAGSYNRANGAFDSSGPVDEQGVFTYRLVGVVDKGNEQVAHAHSERLLLAPSLTWAPNEDTSLTVLAQVQRDDGLADYQSLPMIGSLKRGPTGQHIDRDFFSGDSHYNDYKRNQYIFGYDFSHRFSDDLALRSTARYTDVRDRY
;
A
#
# COMPACT_ATOMS: atom_id res chain seq x y z
N MET A 1 16.66 13.27 71.48
CA MET A 1 16.59 14.63 70.92
C MET A 1 16.52 14.49 69.42
N LEU A 2 15.37 14.31 68.89
CA LEU A 2 14.38 15.21 68.27
C LEU A 2 14.96 16.25 67.28
N ARG A 3 14.74 16.02 66.02
CA ARG A 3 14.22 17.06 65.13
C ARG A 3 13.48 16.41 63.90
N SER A 4 12.19 16.67 63.88
CA SER A 4 11.26 16.46 62.81
C SER A 4 11.46 17.54 61.72
N ASP A 5 11.54 17.15 60.45
CA ASP A 5 11.37 18.08 59.34
C ASP A 5 10.18 17.61 58.48
N THR A 6 9.09 18.30 58.67
CA THR A 6 7.87 18.24 57.88
C THR A 6 8.12 19.00 56.59
N ARG A 7 8.10 18.35 55.42
CA ARG A 7 7.98 19.01 54.10
C ARG A 7 6.58 18.81 53.56
N THR A 8 5.91 19.91 53.37
CA THR A 8 4.61 20.10 52.73
C THR A 8 4.64 19.68 51.27
N PRO A 9 3.59 19.03 50.73
CA PRO A 9 3.49 18.77 49.30
C PRO A 9 3.09 20.02 48.53
N VAL A 10 3.86 20.41 47.55
CA VAL A 10 3.53 21.47 46.57
C VAL A 10 2.59 20.89 45.54
N PHE A 11 1.34 21.34 45.55
CA PHE A 11 0.37 21.11 44.48
C PHE A 11 0.78 21.92 43.26
N LEU A 12 1.22 21.24 42.18
CA LEU A 12 1.34 21.86 40.86
C LEU A 12 0.00 21.75 40.13
N THR A 13 -0.62 22.89 39.94
CA THR A 13 -1.89 23.10 39.27
C THR A 13 -1.81 22.85 37.78
N ASN A 14 -2.85 22.23 37.27
CA ASN A 14 -3.22 21.97 35.87
C ASN A 14 -3.08 23.20 34.96
N SER A 15 -2.05 23.24 34.11
CA SER A 15 -1.89 24.27 33.04
C SER A 15 -1.53 23.70 31.66
N ALA A 16 -1.72 22.43 31.43
CA ALA A 16 -1.31 21.80 30.15
C ALA A 16 -2.41 21.73 29.07
N LYS A 17 -3.67 22.02 29.42
CA LYS A 17 -4.78 21.95 28.44
C LYS A 17 -4.88 23.15 27.47
N GLY A 18 -4.18 24.24 27.75
CA GLY A 18 -4.20 25.46 26.92
C GLY A 18 -3.12 25.53 25.84
N ALA A 19 -2.10 24.71 25.90
CA ALA A 19 -0.95 24.79 25.00
C ALA A 19 -1.17 24.09 23.65
N VAL A 20 -1.88 22.98 23.65
CA VAL A 20 -2.15 22.19 22.41
C VAL A 20 -3.12 22.90 21.48
N ALA A 21 -4.15 23.56 22.03
CA ALA A 21 -5.10 24.33 21.22
C ALA A 21 -4.47 25.58 20.56
N ARG A 22 -3.43 26.18 21.19
CA ARG A 22 -2.71 27.32 20.60
C ARG A 22 -1.64 26.93 19.59
N ALA A 23 -1.10 25.71 19.65
CA ALA A 23 -0.14 25.21 18.67
C ALA A 23 -0.82 24.89 17.33
N VAL A 24 -2.02 24.33 17.35
CA VAL A 24 -2.80 24.04 16.13
C VAL A 24 -3.26 25.32 15.44
N HIS A 25 -3.63 26.36 16.20
CA HIS A 25 -4.05 27.65 15.62
C HIS A 25 -2.90 28.47 15.03
N ARG A 26 -1.66 28.29 15.51
CA ARG A 26 -0.48 28.97 14.96
C ARG A 26 0.13 28.30 13.73
N ALA A 27 -0.07 27.00 13.56
CA ALA A 27 0.42 26.27 12.38
C ALA A 27 -0.41 26.52 11.12
N LEU A 28 -1.65 27.00 11.24
CA LEU A 28 -2.55 27.24 10.11
C LEU A 28 -2.47 28.68 9.52
N PHE A 29 -1.75 29.62 10.16
CA PHE A 29 -1.76 31.03 9.75
C PHE A 29 -0.38 31.63 9.40
N SER A 30 0.66 30.84 9.18
CA SER A 30 1.99 31.36 8.83
C SER A 30 2.51 30.81 7.50
N ILE A 31 1.69 30.77 6.45
CA ILE A 31 2.16 30.68 5.06
C ILE A 31 1.98 32.06 4.45
N THR A 32 2.92 32.96 4.73
CA THR A 32 3.12 34.19 3.94
C THR A 32 3.78 33.80 2.62
N LEU A 33 3.03 34.01 1.56
CA LEU A 33 3.44 33.88 0.16
C LEU A 33 4.54 34.92 -0.13
N THR A 34 5.80 34.50 -0.23
CA THR A 34 6.83 35.29 -0.94
C THR A 34 7.01 34.64 -2.31
N THR A 35 6.41 35.27 -3.31
CA THR A 35 6.61 34.95 -4.72
C THR A 35 7.95 35.50 -5.20
N PRO A 36 8.86 34.70 -5.79
CA PRO A 36 9.81 35.22 -6.76
C PRO A 36 9.17 35.17 -8.14
N LEU A 37 9.12 36.32 -8.75
CA LEU A 37 8.76 36.58 -10.15
C LEU A 37 9.82 35.87 -11.04
N ALA A 38 9.51 34.71 -11.59
CA ALA A 38 10.30 34.05 -12.62
C ALA A 38 9.59 34.18 -13.96
N ALA A 39 10.31 34.75 -14.91
CA ALA A 39 9.88 35.09 -16.25
C ALA A 39 9.19 33.93 -16.97
N ALA A 40 7.99 34.20 -17.45
CA ALA A 40 7.25 33.32 -18.35
C ALA A 40 7.96 33.25 -19.70
N MET A 41 8.64 32.14 -19.98
CA MET A 41 8.89 31.70 -21.36
C MET A 41 7.61 31.09 -21.87
N ILE A 42 6.99 31.74 -22.84
CA ILE A 42 5.84 31.26 -23.59
C ILE A 42 6.31 30.08 -24.45
N ALA A 43 6.12 28.87 -23.98
CA ALA A 43 6.18 27.69 -24.81
C ALA A 43 4.90 27.64 -25.67
N GLN A 44 5.04 27.84 -26.97
CA GLN A 44 3.96 27.62 -27.91
C GLN A 44 3.52 26.15 -27.87
N PRO A 45 2.21 25.86 -27.84
CA PRO A 45 1.75 24.48 -27.96
C PRO A 45 2.17 23.94 -29.31
N ALA A 46 2.92 22.85 -29.33
CA ALA A 46 3.18 22.06 -30.53
C ALA A 46 1.83 21.51 -30.99
N MET A 47 1.24 22.16 -31.99
CA MET A 47 0.10 21.64 -32.74
C MET A 47 0.50 20.26 -33.26
N ALA A 48 -0.21 19.23 -32.84
CA ALA A 48 -0.11 17.91 -33.48
C ALA A 48 -0.36 18.09 -34.98
N GLN A 49 0.69 18.06 -35.77
CA GLN A 49 0.60 18.12 -37.23
C GLN A 49 -0.21 16.91 -37.69
N ALA A 50 -1.42 17.16 -38.18
CA ALA A 50 -2.12 16.19 -39.02
C ALA A 50 -1.13 15.79 -40.12
N ARG A 51 -0.66 14.53 -40.10
CA ARG A 51 0.23 14.01 -41.14
C ARG A 51 -0.45 14.20 -42.49
N ALA A 52 0.22 14.92 -43.37
CA ALA A 52 -0.25 15.23 -44.70
C ALA A 52 -0.56 13.94 -45.47
N ASP A 53 -1.56 13.96 -46.36
CA ASP A 53 -1.92 12.88 -47.24
C ASP A 53 -0.69 12.40 -48.04
N ALA A 54 -0.44 11.11 -48.01
CA ALA A 54 0.66 10.46 -48.71
C ALA A 54 0.13 9.76 -49.98
N VAL A 55 0.97 9.59 -50.97
CA VAL A 55 0.65 8.83 -52.20
C VAL A 55 1.03 7.39 -51.93
N TYR A 56 0.07 6.49 -52.11
CA TYR A 56 0.24 5.05 -51.99
C TYR A 56 0.06 4.36 -53.30
N ASP A 57 0.84 3.28 -53.54
CA ASP A 57 0.74 2.39 -54.68
C ASP A 57 0.90 0.95 -54.18
N ILE A 58 -0.20 0.38 -53.69
CA ILE A 58 -0.26 -0.96 -53.12
C ILE A 58 -1.17 -1.83 -53.98
N PRO A 59 -0.64 -2.89 -54.60
CA PRO A 59 -1.44 -3.73 -55.48
C PRO A 59 -2.51 -4.52 -54.73
N ALA A 60 -3.56 -4.89 -55.45
CA ALA A 60 -4.57 -5.82 -54.95
C ALA A 60 -3.93 -7.20 -54.67
N GLY A 61 -4.29 -7.81 -53.54
CA GLY A 61 -3.69 -9.08 -53.14
C GLY A 61 -4.13 -9.56 -51.75
N PRO A 62 -3.37 -10.46 -51.09
CA PRO A 62 -3.64 -10.88 -49.72
C PRO A 62 -3.67 -9.70 -48.78
N LEU A 63 -4.66 -9.66 -47.86
CA LEU A 63 -4.90 -8.52 -46.98
C LEU A 63 -3.74 -8.29 -46.01
N ASP A 64 -3.13 -9.34 -45.50
CA ASP A 64 -1.97 -9.28 -44.58
C ASP A 64 -0.76 -8.60 -45.23
N ALA A 65 -0.47 -8.96 -46.48
CA ALA A 65 0.62 -8.34 -47.26
C ALA A 65 0.34 -6.86 -47.54
N ALA A 66 -0.89 -6.53 -47.97
CA ALA A 66 -1.29 -5.15 -48.23
C ALA A 66 -1.24 -4.26 -46.97
N LEU A 67 -1.66 -4.77 -45.84
CA LEU A 67 -1.59 -4.06 -44.54
C LEU A 67 -0.14 -3.85 -44.07
N THR A 68 0.74 -4.82 -44.28
CA THR A 68 2.16 -4.70 -43.95
C THR A 68 2.84 -3.64 -44.81
N GLN A 69 2.59 -3.65 -46.11
CA GLN A 69 3.13 -2.63 -47.05
C GLN A 69 2.60 -1.23 -46.72
N PHE A 70 1.30 -1.14 -46.36
CA PHE A 70 0.71 0.13 -45.99
C PHE A 70 1.30 0.67 -44.66
N ALA A 71 1.44 -0.16 -43.65
CA ALA A 71 2.01 0.25 -42.37
C ALA A 71 3.43 0.80 -42.56
N ALA A 72 4.25 0.15 -43.37
CA ALA A 72 5.60 0.61 -43.69
C ALA A 72 5.59 1.94 -44.48
N ALA A 73 4.73 2.08 -45.50
CA ALA A 73 4.64 3.29 -46.33
C ALA A 73 4.04 4.49 -45.57
N ALA A 74 3.06 4.27 -44.71
CA ALA A 74 2.41 5.30 -43.88
C ALA A 74 3.20 5.65 -42.63
N GLY A 75 4.17 4.83 -42.21
CA GLY A 75 4.92 4.98 -40.96
C GLY A 75 4.01 4.91 -39.75
N VAL A 76 3.00 4.02 -39.74
CA VAL A 76 2.03 3.82 -38.65
C VAL A 76 2.09 2.36 -38.16
N THR A 77 1.76 2.16 -36.89
CA THR A 77 1.61 0.82 -36.36
C THR A 77 0.17 0.37 -36.57
N VAL A 78 -0.01 -0.80 -37.20
CA VAL A 78 -1.31 -1.44 -37.41
C VAL A 78 -1.27 -2.79 -36.67
N SER A 79 -2.14 -2.98 -35.70
CA SER A 79 -2.27 -4.22 -34.92
C SER A 79 -3.52 -4.99 -35.34
N PHE A 80 -3.39 -6.28 -35.61
CA PHE A 80 -4.51 -7.16 -35.95
C PHE A 80 -4.22 -8.59 -35.53
N GLU A 81 -5.27 -9.35 -35.25
CA GLU A 81 -5.19 -10.78 -35.01
C GLU A 81 -4.98 -11.52 -36.38
N PRO A 82 -3.95 -12.36 -36.52
CA PRO A 82 -3.69 -13.05 -37.79
C PRO A 82 -4.89 -13.85 -38.31
N SER A 83 -5.71 -14.41 -37.44
CA SER A 83 -6.93 -15.14 -37.80
C SER A 83 -7.95 -14.30 -38.55
N TYR A 84 -7.97 -12.97 -38.37
CA TYR A 84 -8.94 -12.08 -39.01
C TYR A 84 -8.58 -11.73 -40.47
N VAL A 85 -7.32 -11.81 -40.83
CA VAL A 85 -6.81 -11.42 -42.15
C VAL A 85 -6.47 -12.62 -43.06
N GLN A 86 -6.34 -13.81 -42.44
CA GLN A 86 -6.11 -15.05 -43.20
C GLN A 86 -7.24 -15.29 -44.20
N SER A 87 -6.89 -15.55 -45.44
CA SER A 87 -7.81 -15.80 -46.55
C SER A 87 -8.61 -14.59 -47.06
N GLN A 88 -8.36 -13.37 -46.54
CA GLN A 88 -8.99 -12.16 -47.04
C GLN A 88 -8.13 -11.48 -48.09
N LYS A 89 -8.79 -10.80 -49.05
CA LYS A 89 -8.13 -10.06 -50.11
C LYS A 89 -8.42 -8.56 -50.00
N SER A 90 -7.41 -7.75 -50.26
CA SER A 90 -7.52 -6.30 -50.34
C SER A 90 -7.68 -5.89 -51.82
N PRO A 91 -8.51 -4.87 -52.14
CA PRO A 91 -8.62 -4.29 -53.48
C PRO A 91 -7.38 -3.50 -53.88
N GLY A 92 -6.39 -3.33 -52.99
CA GLY A 92 -5.24 -2.47 -53.20
C GLY A 92 -5.53 -0.99 -52.86
N LEU A 93 -4.51 -0.14 -52.97
CA LEU A 93 -4.60 1.28 -52.70
C LEU A 93 -3.73 2.07 -53.66
N HIS A 94 -4.35 2.84 -54.56
CA HIS A 94 -3.65 3.70 -55.53
C HIS A 94 -4.13 5.15 -55.36
N GLY A 95 -3.23 6.09 -55.13
CA GLY A 95 -3.55 7.50 -55.01
C GLY A 95 -3.17 8.15 -53.69
N ARG A 96 -3.69 9.33 -53.46
CA ARG A 96 -3.37 10.14 -52.23
C ARG A 96 -4.44 9.94 -51.18
N TYR A 97 -4.02 9.48 -50.00
CA TYR A 97 -4.89 9.21 -48.87
C TYR A 97 -4.25 9.63 -47.55
N SER A 98 -5.07 9.96 -46.56
CA SER A 98 -4.64 9.96 -45.17
C SER A 98 -4.47 8.52 -44.68
N ALA A 99 -3.72 8.32 -43.57
CA ALA A 99 -3.48 6.97 -43.07
C ALA A 99 -4.79 6.26 -42.69
N GLU A 100 -5.77 6.94 -42.12
CA GLU A 100 -7.05 6.33 -41.77
C GLU A 100 -7.92 6.03 -43.00
N ALA A 101 -7.95 6.95 -43.97
CA ALA A 101 -8.70 6.73 -45.21
C ALA A 101 -8.08 5.60 -46.07
N GLY A 102 -6.76 5.50 -46.12
CA GLY A 102 -6.06 4.41 -46.81
C GLY A 102 -6.33 3.05 -46.19
N LEU A 103 -6.33 2.94 -44.86
CA LEU A 103 -6.71 1.70 -44.17
C LEU A 103 -8.15 1.30 -44.43
N ARG A 104 -9.09 2.25 -44.41
CA ARG A 104 -10.49 1.96 -44.74
C ARG A 104 -10.66 1.45 -46.17
N GLN A 105 -9.90 2.00 -47.10
CA GLN A 105 -9.91 1.57 -48.54
C GLN A 105 -9.35 0.15 -48.69
N LEU A 106 -8.22 -0.18 -48.03
CA LEU A 106 -7.63 -1.51 -48.06
C LEU A 106 -8.54 -2.59 -47.48
N LEU A 107 -9.39 -2.20 -46.52
CA LEU A 107 -10.36 -3.08 -45.85
C LEU A 107 -11.69 -3.18 -46.58
N MET A 108 -11.86 -2.53 -47.75
CA MET A 108 -13.11 -2.65 -48.50
C MET A 108 -13.35 -4.10 -48.95
N GLY A 109 -14.53 -4.60 -48.59
CA GLY A 109 -14.89 -6.02 -48.82
C GLY A 109 -14.47 -6.97 -47.69
N SER A 110 -13.72 -6.52 -46.70
CA SER A 110 -13.45 -7.28 -45.50
C SER A 110 -14.51 -7.03 -44.40
N GLN A 111 -14.65 -7.99 -43.51
CA GLN A 111 -15.51 -7.88 -42.33
C GLN A 111 -14.80 -7.13 -41.16
N LEU A 112 -13.82 -6.26 -41.46
CA LEU A 112 -13.00 -5.57 -40.50
C LEU A 112 -13.30 -4.07 -40.44
N GLN A 113 -13.12 -3.46 -39.29
CA GLN A 113 -13.18 -2.02 -39.06
C GLN A 113 -11.89 -1.51 -38.44
N VAL A 114 -11.56 -0.24 -38.69
CA VAL A 114 -10.38 0.45 -38.16
C VAL A 114 -10.77 1.19 -36.89
N LEU A 115 -10.04 0.96 -35.82
CA LEU A 115 -10.09 1.74 -34.59
C LEU A 115 -8.76 2.46 -34.39
N ARG A 116 -8.79 3.81 -34.30
CA ARG A 116 -7.61 4.62 -33.98
C ARG A 116 -7.45 4.68 -32.48
N GLN A 117 -6.27 4.39 -31.98
CA GLN A 117 -5.93 4.46 -30.56
C GLN A 117 -5.36 5.84 -30.18
N ALA A 118 -5.42 6.19 -28.90
CA ALA A 118 -4.93 7.48 -28.38
C ALA A 118 -3.42 7.71 -28.61
N ASN A 119 -2.62 6.64 -28.72
CA ASN A 119 -1.19 6.68 -29.03
C ASN A 119 -0.89 6.84 -30.54
N GLY A 120 -1.91 7.02 -31.40
CA GLY A 120 -1.78 7.18 -32.83
C GLY A 120 -1.60 5.90 -33.66
N SER A 121 -1.66 4.71 -33.02
CA SER A 121 -1.70 3.41 -33.71
C SER A 121 -3.12 3.05 -34.16
N TYR A 122 -3.23 2.04 -35.01
CA TYR A 122 -4.50 1.53 -35.51
C TYR A 122 -4.69 0.06 -35.13
N SER A 123 -5.89 -0.31 -34.68
CA SER A 123 -6.29 -1.69 -34.46
C SER A 123 -7.40 -2.10 -35.41
N LEU A 124 -7.34 -3.32 -35.93
CA LEU A 124 -8.38 -3.88 -36.78
C LEU A 124 -9.23 -4.85 -35.97
N LEU A 125 -10.55 -4.63 -36.00
CA LEU A 125 -11.53 -5.46 -35.30
C LEU A 125 -12.59 -5.96 -36.30
N PRO A 126 -13.23 -7.12 -36.07
CA PRO A 126 -14.37 -7.56 -36.84
C PRO A 126 -15.49 -6.52 -36.85
N ARG A 127 -16.11 -6.27 -38.00
CA ARG A 127 -17.34 -5.47 -38.07
C ARG A 127 -18.50 -6.32 -37.56
N VAL A 128 -19.14 -5.90 -36.50
CA VAL A 128 -20.37 -6.52 -36.02
C VAL A 128 -21.47 -6.16 -37.03
N GLY A 129 -21.85 -7.12 -37.88
CA GLY A 129 -22.96 -6.94 -38.82
C GLY A 129 -24.29 -6.89 -38.09
N ASP A 130 -25.24 -6.08 -38.56
CA ASP A 130 -26.64 -6.08 -38.15
C ASP A 130 -27.26 -7.49 -38.28
N ALA A 131 -27.26 -8.23 -37.21
CA ALA A 131 -28.04 -9.44 -37.09
C ALA A 131 -28.56 -9.48 -35.62
N SER A 132 -29.88 -9.22 -35.52
CA SER A 132 -30.79 -9.53 -34.42
C SER A 132 -30.13 -9.50 -33.04
N THR A 133 -30.51 -8.49 -32.27
CA THR A 133 -30.24 -8.32 -30.86
C THR A 133 -30.32 -9.62 -30.05
N LEU A 134 -29.22 -10.35 -29.97
CA LEU A 134 -28.88 -11.05 -28.77
C LEU A 134 -28.43 -9.96 -27.82
N GLN A 135 -29.35 -9.53 -26.98
CA GLN A 135 -29.07 -8.74 -25.79
C GLN A 135 -28.30 -9.68 -24.87
N LEU A 136 -26.99 -9.80 -25.10
CA LEU A 136 -26.07 -10.26 -24.08
C LEU A 136 -26.20 -9.22 -22.98
N ASP A 137 -26.68 -9.67 -21.82
CA ASP A 137 -26.53 -8.91 -20.59
C ASP A 137 -25.15 -8.31 -20.63
N SER A 138 -25.06 -7.00 -20.36
CA SER A 138 -23.81 -6.29 -20.36
C SER A 138 -22.83 -7.09 -19.50
N THR A 139 -21.99 -7.90 -20.13
CA THR A 139 -20.81 -8.41 -19.47
C THR A 139 -20.01 -7.15 -19.22
N SER A 140 -20.17 -6.58 -18.02
CA SER A 140 -19.26 -5.59 -17.56
C SER A 140 -17.92 -6.33 -17.52
N ILE A 141 -17.10 -6.13 -18.54
CA ILE A 141 -15.68 -6.31 -18.42
C ILE A 141 -15.31 -5.23 -17.39
N THR A 142 -15.42 -5.60 -16.14
CA THR A 142 -14.70 -4.92 -15.08
C THR A 142 -13.26 -5.15 -15.50
N GLY A 143 -12.69 -4.17 -16.19
CA GLY A 143 -11.25 -4.15 -16.43
C GLY A 143 -10.67 -4.36 -15.05
N ALA A 144 -9.90 -5.43 -14.82
CA ALA A 144 -9.25 -5.66 -13.56
C ALA A 144 -8.62 -4.31 -13.20
N SER A 145 -9.07 -3.70 -12.13
CA SER A 145 -8.59 -2.38 -11.72
C SER A 145 -7.07 -2.49 -11.72
N VAL A 146 -6.41 -1.68 -12.54
CA VAL A 146 -4.95 -1.76 -12.65
C VAL A 146 -4.41 -1.67 -11.25
N GLU A 147 -3.74 -2.74 -10.78
CA GLU A 147 -3.17 -2.77 -9.44
C GLU A 147 -2.34 -1.52 -9.24
N SER A 148 -2.51 -0.84 -8.13
CA SER A 148 -1.72 0.31 -7.73
C SER A 148 -0.80 -0.06 -6.57
N ALA A 149 0.40 0.52 -6.55
CA ALA A 149 1.33 0.40 -5.42
C ALA A 149 0.73 0.87 -4.08
N TYR A 150 -0.36 1.62 -4.09
CA TYR A 150 -1.02 2.17 -2.91
C TYR A 150 -2.40 1.56 -2.64
N GLY A 151 -2.91 0.77 -3.57
CA GLY A 151 -4.24 0.16 -3.51
C GLY A 151 -4.23 -1.29 -3.03
N PRO A 152 -5.41 -1.90 -2.95
CA PRO A 152 -5.55 -3.30 -2.57
C PRO A 152 -4.90 -4.23 -3.60
N VAL A 153 -4.34 -5.33 -3.10
CA VAL A 153 -3.84 -6.45 -3.90
C VAL A 153 -4.74 -7.65 -3.68
N THR A 154 -5.18 -8.28 -4.74
CA THR A 154 -5.94 -9.52 -4.67
C THR A 154 -4.98 -10.72 -4.78
N GLY A 155 -5.09 -11.66 -3.84
CA GLY A 155 -4.22 -12.82 -3.78
C GLY A 155 -2.86 -12.55 -3.14
N TYR A 156 -1.86 -13.37 -3.45
CA TYR A 156 -0.57 -13.39 -2.75
C TYR A 156 0.56 -12.73 -3.53
N VAL A 157 0.31 -12.28 -4.74
CA VAL A 157 1.35 -11.72 -5.63
C VAL A 157 1.01 -10.29 -5.99
N ALA A 158 1.82 -9.35 -5.52
CA ALA A 158 1.75 -7.97 -5.94
C ALA A 158 2.59 -7.76 -7.21
N THR A 159 2.09 -6.95 -8.11
CA THR A 159 2.76 -6.63 -9.39
C THR A 159 3.42 -5.26 -9.39
N ARG A 160 3.05 -4.38 -8.47
CA ARG A 160 3.52 -2.99 -8.37
C ARG A 160 3.96 -2.63 -6.96
N SER A 161 4.94 -1.74 -6.85
CA SER A 161 5.44 -1.19 -5.57
C SER A 161 5.91 0.25 -5.76
N ALA A 162 5.77 1.05 -4.71
CA ALA A 162 6.34 2.40 -4.64
C ALA A 162 7.55 2.48 -3.70
N THR A 163 7.86 1.42 -2.97
CA THR A 163 8.93 1.46 -1.96
C THR A 163 10.31 1.59 -2.59
N GLY A 164 10.56 0.97 -3.75
CA GLY A 164 11.86 1.02 -4.41
C GLY A 164 12.12 2.27 -5.25
N THR A 165 11.07 3.02 -5.63
CA THR A 165 11.19 4.14 -6.59
C THR A 165 10.50 5.43 -6.12
N LYS A 166 9.69 5.38 -5.05
CA LYS A 166 8.78 6.44 -4.60
C LYS A 166 7.64 6.75 -5.59
N THR A 167 7.55 5.99 -6.68
CA THR A 167 6.51 6.08 -7.72
C THR A 167 5.81 4.74 -7.86
N ASP A 168 4.61 4.74 -8.41
CA ASP A 168 3.87 3.51 -8.73
C ASP A 168 4.52 2.80 -9.91
N THR A 169 5.35 1.80 -9.62
CA THR A 169 6.24 1.14 -10.59
C THR A 169 6.00 -0.37 -10.60
N PRO A 170 5.95 -1.03 -11.78
CA PRO A 170 5.96 -2.48 -11.85
C PRO A 170 7.18 -3.07 -11.14
N ILE A 171 6.98 -4.10 -10.30
CA ILE A 171 8.07 -4.69 -9.51
C ILE A 171 9.21 -5.20 -10.39
N LEU A 172 8.90 -5.71 -11.58
CA LEU A 172 9.89 -6.21 -12.54
C LEU A 172 10.79 -5.12 -13.13
N GLU A 173 10.39 -3.85 -13.04
CA GLU A 173 11.16 -2.70 -13.51
C GLU A 173 11.99 -2.05 -12.39
N ILE A 174 11.85 -2.52 -11.14
CA ILE A 174 12.57 -1.98 -9.99
C ILE A 174 13.91 -2.71 -9.85
N PRO A 175 15.07 -2.03 -9.96
CA PRO A 175 16.38 -2.66 -9.90
C PRO A 175 16.83 -3.01 -8.46
N GLN A 176 15.89 -3.42 -7.62
CA GLN A 176 16.11 -3.80 -6.22
C GLN A 176 15.28 -5.02 -5.85
N ALA A 177 15.76 -5.83 -4.92
CA ALA A 177 15.03 -6.99 -4.44
C ALA A 177 13.92 -6.56 -3.47
N ILE A 178 12.67 -6.68 -3.91
CA ILE A 178 11.46 -6.39 -3.12
C ILE A 178 10.69 -7.69 -2.90
N ASN A 179 10.27 -7.92 -1.66
CA ASN A 179 9.24 -8.91 -1.33
C ASN A 179 8.01 -8.18 -0.82
N VAL A 180 6.84 -8.62 -1.26
CA VAL A 180 5.56 -8.08 -0.82
C VAL A 180 4.77 -9.18 -0.13
N VAL A 181 4.33 -8.91 1.09
CA VAL A 181 3.37 -9.72 1.84
C VAL A 181 2.03 -9.01 1.77
N THR A 182 1.07 -9.60 1.09
CA THR A 182 -0.25 -8.99 0.86
C THR A 182 -1.18 -9.17 2.05
N ALA A 183 -2.26 -8.37 2.13
CA ALA A 183 -3.30 -8.53 3.14
C ALA A 183 -3.90 -9.95 3.13
N ASP A 184 -4.11 -10.53 1.94
CA ASP A 184 -4.62 -11.90 1.81
C ASP A 184 -3.64 -12.94 2.38
N GLN A 185 -2.33 -12.74 2.18
CA GLN A 185 -1.31 -13.60 2.76
C GLN A 185 -1.24 -13.46 4.28
N VAL A 186 -1.25 -12.24 4.80
CA VAL A 186 -1.32 -11.97 6.26
C VAL A 186 -2.52 -12.68 6.88
N GLN A 187 -3.65 -12.61 6.20
CA GLN A 187 -4.89 -13.23 6.63
C GLN A 187 -4.84 -14.75 6.61
N ALA A 188 -4.29 -15.35 5.54
CA ALA A 188 -4.14 -16.80 5.42
C ALA A 188 -3.16 -17.36 6.46
N GLN A 189 -2.15 -16.59 6.85
CA GLN A 189 -1.22 -16.94 7.92
C GLN A 189 -1.82 -16.78 9.32
N GLY A 190 -2.94 -16.07 9.48
CA GLY A 190 -3.51 -15.71 10.77
C GLY A 190 -2.58 -14.81 11.59
N ALA A 191 -1.76 -13.99 10.93
CA ALA A 191 -0.78 -13.14 11.58
C ALA A 191 -1.45 -11.99 12.35
N ARG A 192 -1.05 -11.80 13.61
CA ARG A 192 -1.60 -10.80 14.55
C ARG A 192 -0.65 -9.63 14.81
N ASN A 193 0.61 -9.77 14.41
CA ASN A 193 1.64 -8.73 14.51
C ASN A 193 2.57 -8.79 13.29
N LEU A 194 3.42 -7.80 13.16
CA LEU A 194 4.32 -7.66 12.02
C LEU A 194 5.34 -8.81 11.94
N THR A 195 5.85 -9.27 13.07
CA THR A 195 6.82 -10.39 13.13
C THR A 195 6.21 -11.68 12.61
N GLN A 196 4.95 -11.97 12.94
CA GLN A 196 4.23 -13.14 12.42
C GLN A 196 3.96 -13.01 10.92
N ALA A 197 3.55 -11.83 10.46
CA ALA A 197 3.29 -11.60 9.03
C ALA A 197 4.54 -11.79 8.16
N LEU A 198 5.71 -11.45 8.68
CA LEU A 198 6.99 -11.51 7.96
C LEU A 198 7.78 -12.80 8.18
N ARG A 199 7.30 -13.73 9.00
CA ARG A 199 7.99 -14.96 9.40
C ARG A 199 8.51 -15.80 8.23
N TYR A 200 7.78 -15.83 7.13
CA TYR A 200 8.14 -16.60 5.94
C TYR A 200 8.86 -15.79 4.86
N THR A 201 9.23 -14.55 5.16
CA THR A 201 9.94 -13.70 4.19
C THR A 201 11.43 -14.05 4.17
N PRO A 202 11.98 -14.52 3.03
CA PRO A 202 13.38 -14.89 2.95
C PRO A 202 14.34 -13.75 3.28
N GLY A 203 15.36 -14.03 4.09
CA GLY A 203 16.36 -13.05 4.50
C GLY A 203 15.97 -12.17 5.68
N LEU A 204 14.80 -12.41 6.27
CA LEU A 204 14.40 -11.84 7.55
C LEU A 204 14.50 -12.87 8.67
N ALA A 205 14.93 -12.44 9.83
CA ALA A 205 14.75 -13.14 11.10
C ALA A 205 13.81 -12.33 11.97
N THR A 206 12.74 -12.97 12.43
CA THR A 206 11.69 -12.36 13.24
C THR A 206 11.57 -13.10 14.57
N GLY A 207 11.12 -12.43 15.62
CA GLY A 207 10.84 -13.08 16.91
C GLY A 207 12.07 -13.31 17.78
N GLY A 208 12.95 -12.33 17.90
CA GLY A 208 14.17 -12.43 18.70
C GLY A 208 13.91 -12.68 20.19
N PHE A 209 12.89 -12.06 20.76
CA PHE A 209 12.54 -12.22 22.18
C PHE A 209 11.17 -12.85 22.38
N THR A 210 10.14 -12.34 21.76
CA THR A 210 8.82 -12.96 21.80
C THR A 210 8.07 -12.81 20.48
N ASP A 211 7.29 -13.80 20.16
CA ASP A 211 6.53 -13.93 18.93
C ASP A 211 5.08 -13.45 19.11
N ARG A 212 4.67 -13.13 20.34
CA ARG A 212 3.27 -13.08 20.72
C ARG A 212 2.81 -11.76 21.26
N ASN A 213 3.46 -11.26 22.28
CA ASN A 213 3.11 -10.00 22.95
C ASN A 213 4.36 -9.15 23.03
N SER A 214 4.96 -8.88 21.90
CA SER A 214 6.21 -8.16 21.81
C SER A 214 6.00 -6.69 22.20
N ILE A 215 6.85 -6.23 23.06
CA ILE A 215 6.96 -4.82 23.42
C ILE A 215 7.39 -4.00 22.19
N ALA A 216 8.13 -4.64 21.27
CA ALA A 216 8.58 -4.06 20.01
C ALA A 216 8.63 -5.14 18.93
N ASP A 217 8.39 -4.75 17.69
CA ASP A 217 8.60 -5.60 16.51
C ASP A 217 10.09 -5.65 16.17
N GLU A 218 10.80 -6.65 16.73
CA GLU A 218 12.22 -6.85 16.43
C GLU A 218 12.40 -7.71 15.19
N ILE A 219 12.91 -7.08 14.13
CA ILE A 219 13.16 -7.72 12.86
C ILE A 219 14.58 -7.45 12.43
N THR A 220 15.28 -8.54 12.07
CA THR A 220 16.65 -8.49 11.52
C THR A 220 16.59 -8.81 10.03
N SER A 221 17.16 -7.95 9.20
CA SER A 221 17.28 -8.17 7.77
C SER A 221 18.73 -8.42 7.39
N ARG A 222 19.02 -9.59 6.79
CA ARG A 222 20.36 -9.99 6.33
C ARG A 222 21.45 -9.83 7.40
N GLY A 223 21.11 -10.07 8.67
CA GLY A 223 22.02 -9.95 9.82
C GLY A 223 22.11 -8.54 10.42
N PHE A 224 21.43 -7.55 9.87
CA PHE A 224 21.40 -6.18 10.40
C PHE A 224 20.12 -5.95 11.21
N ALA A 225 20.28 -5.49 12.46
CA ALA A 225 19.20 -5.21 13.39
C ALA A 225 19.40 -3.84 14.08
N PRO A 226 18.31 -3.15 14.44
CA PRO A 226 16.92 -3.38 14.02
C PRO A 226 16.71 -2.96 12.57
N THR A 227 15.84 -3.68 11.85
CA THR A 227 15.47 -3.28 10.48
C THR A 227 14.59 -2.02 10.56
N PRO A 228 14.91 -0.93 9.84
CA PRO A 228 14.12 0.28 9.83
C PRO A 228 12.69 0.03 9.32
N LEU A 229 11.70 0.54 10.05
CA LEU A 229 10.28 0.43 9.72
C LEU A 229 9.77 1.77 9.17
N TYR A 230 8.91 1.68 8.17
CA TYR A 230 8.21 2.82 7.57
C TYR A 230 6.71 2.52 7.48
N LEU A 231 5.88 3.54 7.67
CA LEU A 231 4.45 3.49 7.43
C LEU A 231 4.11 4.50 6.34
N ASP A 232 3.62 4.00 5.20
CA ASP A 232 3.34 4.81 4.01
C ASP A 232 4.54 5.68 3.56
N GLY A 233 5.75 5.13 3.71
CA GLY A 233 7.00 5.81 3.37
C GLY A 233 7.53 6.80 4.41
N ALA A 234 6.81 7.05 5.50
CA ALA A 234 7.27 7.83 6.64
C ALA A 234 7.98 6.92 7.66
N TYR A 235 9.12 7.36 8.19
CA TYR A 235 9.88 6.60 9.17
C TYR A 235 9.09 6.38 10.47
N VAL A 236 9.07 5.15 10.95
CA VAL A 236 8.51 4.77 12.24
C VAL A 236 9.65 4.72 13.25
N PRO A 237 9.66 5.61 14.26
CA PRO A 237 10.75 5.64 15.23
C PRO A 237 10.86 4.31 15.99
N TYR A 238 12.08 3.79 16.10
CA TYR A 238 12.39 2.68 16.98
C TYR A 238 12.93 3.20 18.31
N ALA A 239 12.20 2.95 19.37
CA ALA A 239 12.55 3.46 20.71
C ALA A 239 13.41 2.48 21.52
N GLY A 240 13.93 1.43 20.89
CA GLY A 240 14.69 0.35 21.56
C GLY A 240 13.81 -0.83 21.96
N SER A 241 14.43 -1.85 22.54
CA SER A 241 13.76 -3.09 22.94
C SER A 241 12.86 -2.96 24.17
N LEU A 242 12.87 -1.82 24.84
CA LEU A 242 12.15 -1.60 26.10
C LEU A 242 10.81 -0.86 25.94
N GLY A 243 10.36 -0.59 24.71
CA GLY A 243 9.06 0.02 24.44
C GLY A 243 9.11 1.43 23.86
N GLY A 244 7.93 2.04 23.71
CA GLY A 244 7.78 3.36 23.07
C GLY A 244 7.75 3.35 21.54
N ALA A 245 8.03 2.19 20.91
CA ALA A 245 7.87 2.03 19.48
C ALA A 245 6.41 1.75 19.12
N PRO A 246 5.83 2.41 18.09
CA PRO A 246 4.49 2.08 17.65
C PRO A 246 4.43 0.66 17.09
N GLN A 247 3.39 -0.08 17.44
CA GLN A 247 3.06 -1.37 16.84
C GLN A 247 1.93 -1.20 15.82
N ILE A 248 2.16 -1.67 14.62
CA ILE A 248 1.17 -1.59 13.54
C ILE A 248 0.51 -2.95 13.38
N ASP A 249 -0.81 -2.97 13.57
CA ASP A 249 -1.58 -4.20 13.37
C ASP A 249 -1.66 -4.52 11.87
N PRO A 250 -1.23 -5.71 11.42
CA PRO A 250 -1.22 -6.08 10.01
C PRO A 250 -2.61 -6.03 9.35
N TYR A 251 -3.69 -6.16 10.12
CA TYR A 251 -5.05 -6.04 9.57
C TYR A 251 -5.38 -4.63 9.06
N THR A 252 -4.64 -3.61 9.52
CA THR A 252 -4.79 -2.23 9.02
C THR A 252 -4.02 -1.96 7.73
N LEU A 253 -3.28 -2.95 7.22
CA LEU A 253 -2.40 -2.81 6.06
C LEU A 253 -2.98 -3.46 4.81
N GLU A 254 -2.76 -2.86 3.65
CA GLU A 254 -2.96 -3.49 2.34
C GLU A 254 -1.83 -4.47 2.04
N ARG A 255 -0.61 -4.10 2.40
CA ARG A 255 0.59 -4.91 2.16
C ARG A 255 1.75 -4.47 3.03
N ILE A 256 2.73 -5.35 3.14
CA ILE A 256 4.01 -5.07 3.78
C ILE A 256 5.09 -5.32 2.73
N GLU A 257 5.89 -4.30 2.44
CA GLU A 257 6.93 -4.34 1.42
C GLU A 257 8.30 -4.37 2.07
N VAL A 258 9.09 -5.38 1.74
CA VAL A 258 10.46 -5.58 2.26
C VAL A 258 11.44 -5.26 1.15
N LEU A 259 12.07 -4.10 1.23
CA LEU A 259 13.15 -3.69 0.34
C LEU A 259 14.48 -4.20 0.91
N LYS A 260 15.17 -5.05 0.18
CA LYS A 260 16.39 -5.71 0.61
C LYS A 260 17.63 -5.06 0.02
N GLY A 261 18.57 -4.71 0.88
CA GLY A 261 19.83 -4.06 0.49
C GLY A 261 19.82 -2.56 0.73
N PRO A 262 20.87 -1.84 0.31
CA PRO A 262 21.02 -0.41 0.56
C PRO A 262 19.86 0.41 -0.04
N SER A 263 19.27 1.29 0.77
CA SER A 263 18.11 2.11 0.39
C SER A 263 18.31 3.60 0.71
N SER A 264 19.52 4.00 1.08
CA SER A 264 19.83 5.35 1.56
C SER A 264 19.58 6.46 0.55
N VAL A 265 19.62 6.17 -0.74
CA VAL A 265 19.30 7.16 -1.81
C VAL A 265 17.89 7.72 -1.68
N LEU A 266 16.92 6.87 -1.29
CA LEU A 266 15.49 7.25 -1.22
C LEU A 266 15.01 7.47 0.22
N TYR A 267 15.72 6.92 1.20
CA TYR A 267 15.27 6.86 2.59
C TYR A 267 16.27 7.45 3.60
N GLY A 268 17.35 8.09 3.10
CA GLY A 268 18.36 8.67 3.96
C GLY A 268 19.20 7.62 4.70
N GLN A 269 19.64 7.92 5.92
CA GLN A 269 20.48 7.03 6.70
C GLN A 269 19.71 5.74 7.06
N ASN A 270 20.09 4.64 6.41
CA ASN A 270 19.51 3.32 6.63
C ASN A 270 20.61 2.25 6.74
N GLN A 271 20.22 1.11 7.34
CA GLN A 271 21.11 -0.04 7.45
C GLN A 271 21.25 -0.79 6.12
N PRO A 272 22.39 -1.45 5.85
CA PRO A 272 22.62 -2.19 4.59
C PRO A 272 21.66 -3.39 4.40
N GLY A 273 21.01 -3.86 5.47
CA GLY A 273 20.04 -4.95 5.40
C GLY A 273 18.78 -4.62 4.61
N GLY A 274 18.44 -3.34 4.51
CA GLY A 274 17.24 -2.86 3.85
C GLY A 274 16.24 -2.23 4.82
N LEU A 275 14.97 -2.18 4.42
CA LEU A 275 13.87 -1.62 5.21
C LEU A 275 12.56 -2.38 5.00
N ILE A 276 11.61 -2.14 5.88
CA ILE A 276 10.24 -2.63 5.77
C ILE A 276 9.31 -1.42 5.68
N ASN A 277 8.52 -1.35 4.61
CA ASN A 277 7.49 -0.33 4.43
C ASN A 277 6.11 -0.96 4.52
N MET A 278 5.31 -0.48 5.44
CA MET A 278 3.91 -0.88 5.66
C MET A 278 3.01 0.08 4.91
N VAL A 279 2.12 -0.44 4.07
CA VAL A 279 1.17 0.35 3.28
C VAL A 279 -0.20 0.23 3.92
N SER A 280 -0.72 1.35 4.43
CA SER A 280 -2.01 1.41 5.10
C SER A 280 -3.17 1.14 4.15
N LYS A 281 -4.22 0.51 4.66
CA LYS A 281 -5.51 0.41 3.99
C LYS A 281 -6.08 1.81 3.74
N ARG A 282 -6.47 2.07 2.49
CA ARG A 282 -7.01 3.35 2.04
C ARG A 282 -8.46 3.22 1.57
N PRO A 283 -9.25 4.31 1.60
CA PRO A 283 -10.59 4.33 1.02
C PRO A 283 -10.61 3.85 -0.42
N THR A 284 -11.65 3.10 -0.77
CA THR A 284 -11.87 2.55 -2.12
C THR A 284 -13.10 3.17 -2.75
N ARG A 285 -13.11 3.29 -4.08
CA ARG A 285 -14.30 3.75 -4.83
C ARG A 285 -15.38 2.66 -4.89
N GLU A 286 -14.98 1.40 -4.80
CA GLU A 286 -15.90 0.27 -4.72
C GLU A 286 -16.30 0.00 -3.28
N GLN A 287 -17.57 -0.30 -3.08
CA GLN A 287 -18.08 -0.72 -1.77
C GLN A 287 -17.44 -2.06 -1.36
N ARG A 288 -16.79 -2.06 -0.20
CA ARG A 288 -16.19 -3.27 0.40
C ARG A 288 -16.59 -3.35 1.85
N ASN A 289 -17.11 -4.51 2.24
CA ASN A 289 -17.45 -4.77 3.63
C ASN A 289 -16.98 -6.17 4.01
N GLN A 290 -16.23 -6.26 5.09
CA GLN A 290 -15.73 -7.51 5.63
C GLN A 290 -15.94 -7.53 7.14
N VAL A 291 -16.44 -8.61 7.68
CA VAL A 291 -16.48 -8.89 9.11
C VAL A 291 -15.83 -10.25 9.34
N LYS A 292 -14.97 -10.32 10.32
CA LYS A 292 -14.30 -11.54 10.75
C LYS A 292 -14.57 -11.78 12.22
N LEU A 293 -14.86 -13.01 12.56
CA LEU A 293 -14.97 -13.48 13.93
C LEU A 293 -14.11 -14.73 14.06
N GLY A 294 -13.35 -14.84 15.13
CA GLY A 294 -12.49 -15.97 15.37
C GLY A 294 -12.47 -16.36 16.84
N ALA A 295 -12.26 -17.65 17.06
CA ALA A 295 -12.00 -18.21 18.38
C ALA A 295 -10.86 -19.21 18.27
N GLY A 296 -10.09 -19.37 19.33
CA GLY A 296 -8.90 -20.22 19.29
C GLY A 296 -8.52 -20.77 20.66
N SER A 297 -7.37 -21.45 20.68
CA SER A 297 -6.77 -21.94 21.91
C SER A 297 -6.49 -20.79 22.90
N TYR A 298 -6.31 -21.12 24.15
CA TYR A 298 -6.04 -20.17 25.24
C TYR A 298 -7.16 -19.14 25.45
N ASN A 299 -8.42 -19.56 25.32
CA ASN A 299 -9.61 -18.70 25.46
C ASN A 299 -9.57 -17.45 24.58
N ARG A 300 -8.92 -17.56 23.41
CA ARG A 300 -8.81 -16.45 22.49
C ARG A 300 -10.11 -16.24 21.70
N ALA A 301 -10.56 -15.00 21.67
CA ALA A 301 -11.64 -14.55 20.81
C ALA A 301 -11.19 -13.25 20.10
N ASN A 302 -11.47 -13.15 18.82
CA ASN A 302 -11.18 -11.95 18.05
C ASN A 302 -12.33 -11.58 17.13
N GLY A 303 -12.43 -10.30 16.84
CA GLY A 303 -13.32 -9.73 15.86
C GLY A 303 -12.62 -8.65 15.08
N ALA A 304 -12.88 -8.57 13.79
CA ALA A 304 -12.39 -7.47 12.96
C ALA A 304 -13.43 -7.09 11.93
N PHE A 305 -13.44 -5.82 11.56
CA PHE A 305 -14.25 -5.33 10.46
C PHE A 305 -13.46 -4.37 9.58
N ASP A 306 -13.84 -4.30 8.32
CA ASP A 306 -13.26 -3.42 7.31
C ASP A 306 -14.39 -2.99 6.38
N SER A 307 -14.75 -1.71 6.42
CA SER A 307 -15.81 -1.13 5.60
C SER A 307 -15.24 0.05 4.83
N SER A 308 -15.45 0.07 3.52
CA SER A 308 -14.95 1.12 2.64
C SER A 308 -15.92 1.33 1.47
N GLY A 309 -15.97 2.57 0.97
CA GLY A 309 -16.81 2.92 -0.18
C GLY A 309 -16.93 4.41 -0.39
N PRO A 310 -17.70 4.82 -1.41
CA PRO A 310 -18.00 6.22 -1.66
C PRO A 310 -18.97 6.77 -0.60
N VAL A 311 -18.81 8.06 -0.26
CA VAL A 311 -19.72 8.81 0.61
C VAL A 311 -20.77 9.52 -0.23
N ASP A 312 -20.39 9.96 -1.43
CA ASP A 312 -21.21 10.68 -2.39
C ASP A 312 -21.36 9.90 -3.71
N GLU A 313 -22.38 10.16 -4.48
CA GLU A 313 -22.66 9.47 -5.75
C GLU A 313 -21.55 9.68 -6.80
N GLN A 314 -20.84 10.80 -6.76
CA GLN A 314 -19.77 11.14 -7.65
C GLN A 314 -18.44 10.48 -7.27
N GLY A 315 -18.34 9.92 -6.04
CA GLY A 315 -17.13 9.31 -5.52
C GLY A 315 -15.99 10.30 -5.26
N VAL A 316 -16.32 11.59 -5.05
CA VAL A 316 -15.38 12.64 -4.68
C VAL A 316 -14.86 12.39 -3.26
N PHE A 317 -15.73 11.94 -2.37
CA PHE A 317 -15.37 11.51 -1.03
C PHE A 317 -15.52 9.99 -0.91
N THR A 318 -14.46 9.34 -0.44
CA THR A 318 -14.50 7.92 -0.09
C THR A 318 -14.04 7.72 1.34
N TYR A 319 -14.62 6.76 2.04
CA TYR A 319 -14.26 6.44 3.42
C TYR A 319 -13.70 5.03 3.54
N ARG A 320 -12.95 4.79 4.59
CA ARG A 320 -12.65 3.46 5.10
C ARG A 320 -12.61 3.47 6.62
N LEU A 321 -13.18 2.44 7.19
CA LEU A 321 -13.19 2.22 8.64
C LEU A 321 -12.76 0.79 8.92
N VAL A 322 -11.63 0.65 9.60
CA VAL A 322 -11.07 -0.65 10.01
C VAL A 322 -11.09 -0.73 11.52
N GLY A 323 -11.53 -1.85 12.07
CA GLY A 323 -11.51 -2.08 13.50
C GLY A 323 -11.08 -3.49 13.85
N VAL A 324 -10.41 -3.66 15.00
CA VAL A 324 -9.94 -4.94 15.53
C VAL A 324 -10.20 -4.99 17.03
N VAL A 325 -10.72 -6.12 17.48
CA VAL A 325 -10.81 -6.50 18.88
C VAL A 325 -10.20 -7.89 19.01
N ASP A 326 -9.20 -8.05 19.85
CA ASP A 326 -8.56 -9.35 20.13
C ASP A 326 -8.39 -9.48 21.64
N LYS A 327 -8.76 -10.61 22.20
CA LYS A 327 -8.58 -10.94 23.60
C LYS A 327 -8.28 -12.41 23.78
N GLY A 328 -7.29 -12.74 24.59
CA GLY A 328 -6.97 -14.12 24.91
C GLY A 328 -5.80 -14.28 25.87
N ASN A 329 -5.60 -15.51 26.33
CA ASN A 329 -4.42 -15.86 27.08
C ASN A 329 -3.27 -16.26 26.12
N GLU A 330 -2.07 -16.32 26.64
CA GLU A 330 -0.90 -16.77 25.92
C GLU A 330 -0.47 -18.18 26.41
N GLN A 331 0.54 -18.77 25.78
CA GLN A 331 1.05 -20.07 26.18
C GLN A 331 1.74 -20.04 27.55
N VAL A 332 2.35 -18.90 27.89
CA VAL A 332 2.98 -18.70 29.19
C VAL A 332 1.87 -18.46 30.24
N ALA A 333 1.95 -19.14 31.35
CA ALA A 333 0.97 -19.03 32.42
C ALA A 333 0.85 -17.55 32.90
N HIS A 334 -0.36 -17.12 33.25
CA HIS A 334 -0.70 -15.76 33.62
C HIS A 334 -0.60 -14.71 32.50
N ALA A 335 0.08 -15.00 31.40
CA ALA A 335 0.19 -14.06 30.27
C ALA A 335 -1.14 -13.98 29.51
N HIS A 336 -1.60 -12.75 29.25
CA HIS A 336 -2.79 -12.46 28.46
C HIS A 336 -2.55 -11.24 27.57
N SER A 337 -3.36 -11.09 26.54
CA SER A 337 -3.32 -9.91 25.66
C SER A 337 -4.72 -9.49 25.26
N GLU A 338 -4.96 -8.19 25.30
CA GLU A 338 -6.18 -7.55 24.80
C GLU A 338 -5.78 -6.42 23.87
N ARG A 339 -6.43 -6.31 22.73
CA ARG A 339 -6.26 -5.20 21.77
C ARG A 339 -7.60 -4.65 21.34
N LEU A 340 -7.72 -3.33 21.37
CA LEU A 340 -8.79 -2.58 20.74
C LEU A 340 -8.15 -1.59 19.78
N LEU A 341 -8.54 -1.64 18.49
CA LEU A 341 -8.03 -0.77 17.45
C LEU A 341 -9.17 -0.24 16.59
N LEU A 342 -9.08 1.05 16.24
CA LEU A 342 -9.94 1.70 15.27
C LEU A 342 -9.08 2.58 14.35
N ALA A 343 -9.24 2.40 13.03
CA ALA A 343 -8.49 3.13 12.02
C ALA A 343 -9.44 3.70 10.94
N PRO A 344 -10.00 4.90 11.17
CA PRO A 344 -10.76 5.62 10.15
C PRO A 344 -9.85 6.32 9.16
N SER A 345 -10.28 6.40 7.91
CA SER A 345 -9.66 7.22 6.88
C SER A 345 -10.70 7.80 5.92
N LEU A 346 -10.38 8.94 5.33
CA LEU A 346 -11.20 9.66 4.38
C LEU A 346 -10.33 10.17 3.24
N THR A 347 -10.75 9.95 2.01
CA THR A 347 -10.11 10.51 0.82
C THR A 347 -11.06 11.51 0.17
N TRP A 348 -10.51 12.67 -0.15
CA TRP A 348 -11.10 13.68 -1.02
C TRP A 348 -10.33 13.68 -2.34
N ALA A 349 -11.02 13.37 -3.44
CA ALA A 349 -10.45 13.30 -4.79
C ALA A 349 -11.42 13.96 -5.77
N PRO A 350 -11.40 15.31 -5.90
CA PRO A 350 -12.34 16.07 -6.73
C PRO A 350 -12.15 15.81 -8.23
N ASN A 351 -10.99 15.32 -8.63
CA ASN A 351 -10.63 14.96 -10.00
C ASN A 351 -9.50 13.92 -9.98
N GLU A 352 -9.06 13.47 -11.15
CA GLU A 352 -8.01 12.46 -11.30
C GLU A 352 -6.61 12.97 -10.93
N ASP A 353 -6.40 14.27 -10.91
CA ASP A 353 -5.11 14.90 -10.65
C ASP A 353 -4.88 15.20 -9.17
N THR A 354 -5.95 15.34 -8.39
CA THR A 354 -5.87 15.78 -6.99
C THR A 354 -6.46 14.74 -6.05
N SER A 355 -5.70 14.35 -5.04
CA SER A 355 -6.20 13.53 -3.95
C SER A 355 -5.59 13.93 -2.60
N LEU A 356 -6.40 13.91 -1.56
CA LEU A 356 -6.01 14.07 -0.18
C LEU A 356 -6.63 12.96 0.64
N THR A 357 -5.82 12.08 1.19
CA THR A 357 -6.25 11.06 2.14
C THR A 357 -5.81 11.43 3.54
N VAL A 358 -6.74 11.51 4.47
CA VAL A 358 -6.47 11.67 5.90
C VAL A 358 -6.66 10.33 6.57
N LEU A 359 -5.70 9.93 7.42
CA LEU A 359 -5.70 8.66 8.13
C LEU A 359 -5.55 8.92 9.62
N ALA A 360 -6.28 8.15 10.42
CA ALA A 360 -6.12 8.12 11.86
C ALA A 360 -6.12 6.66 12.34
N GLN A 361 -5.40 6.40 13.43
CA GLN A 361 -5.43 5.13 14.12
C GLN A 361 -5.39 5.37 15.63
N VAL A 362 -6.29 4.74 16.33
CA VAL A 362 -6.31 4.69 17.80
C VAL A 362 -6.21 3.23 18.19
N GLN A 363 -5.21 2.90 19.01
CA GLN A 363 -4.98 1.53 19.47
C GLN A 363 -4.76 1.54 20.99
N ARG A 364 -5.36 0.59 21.64
CA ARG A 364 -5.12 0.28 23.06
C ARG A 364 -4.79 -1.20 23.17
N ASP A 365 -3.64 -1.47 23.75
CA ASP A 365 -3.23 -2.80 24.16
C ASP A 365 -3.18 -2.88 25.68
N ASP A 366 -3.66 -3.99 26.24
CA ASP A 366 -3.63 -4.30 27.66
C ASP A 366 -3.24 -5.76 27.84
N GLY A 367 -2.39 -6.06 28.79
CA GLY A 367 -1.96 -7.43 28.99
C GLY A 367 -0.84 -7.58 30.00
N LEU A 368 -0.33 -8.78 30.05
CA LEU A 368 0.86 -9.13 30.80
C LEU A 368 2.00 -9.41 29.80
N ALA A 369 3.11 -8.72 29.97
CA ALA A 369 4.27 -8.94 29.12
C ALA A 369 4.87 -10.33 29.41
N ASP A 370 5.04 -11.13 28.36
CA ASP A 370 5.68 -12.45 28.44
C ASP A 370 7.19 -12.41 28.14
N TYR A 371 7.79 -11.22 28.28
CA TYR A 371 9.22 -11.03 28.12
C TYR A 371 9.97 -11.67 29.29
N GLN A 372 10.51 -12.85 29.04
CA GLN A 372 11.24 -13.59 30.07
C GLN A 372 12.46 -14.30 29.49
N SER A 373 13.51 -14.41 30.29
CA SER A 373 14.69 -15.22 30.01
C SER A 373 14.78 -16.36 30.99
N LEU A 374 14.86 -17.59 30.47
CA LEU A 374 14.99 -18.78 31.28
C LEU A 374 16.42 -19.31 31.21
N PRO A 375 16.94 -19.90 32.31
CA PRO A 375 18.28 -20.49 32.31
C PRO A 375 18.33 -21.69 31.36
N MET A 376 19.46 -21.88 30.66
CA MET A 376 19.66 -23.05 29.79
C MET A 376 19.51 -24.38 30.54
N ILE A 377 19.96 -24.42 31.81
CA ILE A 377 19.76 -25.57 32.69
C ILE A 377 18.33 -25.52 33.21
N GLY A 378 17.57 -26.54 32.96
CA GLY A 378 16.15 -26.61 33.24
C GLY A 378 15.27 -26.35 32.04
N SER A 379 15.67 -25.49 31.08
CA SER A 379 14.93 -25.24 29.85
C SER A 379 15.40 -26.11 28.67
N LEU A 380 16.65 -25.99 28.24
CA LEU A 380 17.25 -26.75 27.12
C LEU A 380 17.94 -28.01 27.61
N LYS A 381 18.58 -27.97 28.77
CA LYS A 381 19.25 -29.11 29.41
C LYS A 381 18.52 -29.46 30.69
N ARG A 382 18.47 -30.76 31.05
CA ARG A 382 17.91 -31.18 32.33
C ARG A 382 18.70 -30.57 33.49
N GLY A 383 17.99 -30.24 34.54
CA GLY A 383 18.58 -29.81 35.79
C GLY A 383 19.36 -30.96 36.49
N PRO A 384 20.13 -30.67 37.51
CA PRO A 384 20.96 -31.67 38.21
C PRO A 384 20.18 -32.88 38.75
N THR A 385 18.90 -32.67 39.10
CA THR A 385 17.99 -33.73 39.61
C THR A 385 17.07 -34.28 38.47
N GLY A 386 17.35 -33.97 37.20
CA GLY A 386 16.63 -34.48 36.07
C GLY A 386 15.37 -33.71 35.66
N GLN A 387 15.01 -32.64 36.37
CA GLN A 387 13.80 -31.86 36.12
C GLN A 387 13.97 -30.89 34.95
N HIS A 388 12.84 -30.53 34.34
CA HIS A 388 12.69 -29.44 33.40
C HIS A 388 11.79 -28.35 33.97
N ILE A 389 12.04 -27.10 33.56
CA ILE A 389 11.12 -26.00 33.73
C ILE A 389 9.94 -26.23 32.77
N ASP A 390 8.72 -26.11 33.25
CA ASP A 390 7.53 -26.27 32.43
C ASP A 390 7.50 -25.25 31.28
N ARG A 391 6.90 -25.63 30.14
CA ARG A 391 6.86 -24.78 28.96
C ARG A 391 6.01 -23.54 29.13
N ASP A 392 5.06 -23.58 30.02
CA ASP A 392 4.16 -22.49 30.39
C ASP A 392 4.66 -21.70 31.61
N PHE A 393 5.85 -22.02 32.13
CA PHE A 393 6.39 -21.37 33.30
C PHE A 393 6.52 -19.85 33.09
N PHE A 394 6.01 -19.08 34.03
CA PHE A 394 6.13 -17.64 34.10
C PHE A 394 7.14 -17.23 35.17
N SER A 395 8.21 -16.53 34.76
CA SER A 395 9.31 -16.14 35.65
C SER A 395 9.09 -14.78 36.34
N GLY A 396 8.01 -14.08 36.04
CA GLY A 396 7.67 -12.77 36.60
C GLY A 396 6.71 -12.86 37.78
N ASP A 397 6.27 -11.72 38.24
CA ASP A 397 5.21 -11.57 39.28
C ASP A 397 3.89 -11.22 38.56
N SER A 398 2.94 -12.15 38.58
CA SER A 398 1.64 -11.99 37.93
C SER A 398 0.77 -10.87 38.52
N HIS A 399 1.09 -10.36 39.68
CA HIS A 399 0.37 -9.25 40.34
C HIS A 399 1.00 -7.89 40.01
N TYR A 400 2.25 -7.87 39.54
CA TYR A 400 3.00 -6.65 39.32
C TYR A 400 3.28 -6.39 37.82
N ASN A 401 3.46 -7.45 37.06
CA ASN A 401 3.69 -7.31 35.63
C ASN A 401 2.41 -6.87 34.88
N ASP A 402 2.38 -5.61 34.49
CA ASP A 402 1.25 -5.00 33.82
C ASP A 402 1.78 -4.26 32.58
N TYR A 403 1.29 -4.59 31.42
CA TYR A 403 1.66 -3.93 30.17
C TYR A 403 0.46 -3.24 29.57
N LYS A 404 0.54 -1.91 29.42
CA LYS A 404 -0.49 -1.10 28.78
C LYS A 404 0.12 -0.17 27.75
N ARG A 405 -0.47 -0.16 26.56
CA ARG A 405 -0.12 0.78 25.50
C ARG A 405 -1.34 1.55 25.04
N ASN A 406 -1.20 2.87 24.94
CA ASN A 406 -2.14 3.71 24.22
C ASN A 406 -1.38 4.38 23.07
N GLN A 407 -1.84 4.16 21.84
CA GLN A 407 -1.18 4.63 20.63
C GLN A 407 -2.16 5.43 19.79
N TYR A 408 -1.69 6.58 19.30
CA TYR A 408 -2.42 7.47 18.42
C TYR A 408 -1.53 7.78 17.20
N ILE A 409 -2.04 7.52 16.01
CA ILE A 409 -1.36 7.87 14.76
C ILE A 409 -2.32 8.73 13.96
N PHE A 410 -1.85 9.88 13.48
CA PHE A 410 -2.57 10.75 12.57
C PHE A 410 -1.69 11.08 11.39
N GLY A 411 -2.26 11.18 10.21
CA GLY A 411 -1.48 11.55 9.08
C GLY A 411 -2.31 11.90 7.85
N TYR A 412 -1.61 12.35 6.83
CA TYR A 412 -2.20 12.61 5.53
C TYR A 412 -1.27 12.16 4.40
N ASP A 413 -1.88 11.91 3.27
CA ASP A 413 -1.26 11.75 1.97
C ASP A 413 -1.94 12.69 0.99
N PHE A 414 -1.19 13.63 0.45
CA PHE A 414 -1.62 14.55 -0.59
C PHE A 414 -0.89 14.26 -1.90
N SER A 415 -1.62 14.26 -3.00
CA SER A 415 -1.06 14.15 -4.34
C SER A 415 -1.77 15.13 -5.26
N HIS A 416 -0.98 15.85 -6.06
CA HIS A 416 -1.50 16.71 -7.11
C HIS A 416 -0.59 16.65 -8.33
N ARG A 417 -1.17 16.41 -9.50
CA ARG A 417 -0.51 16.38 -10.80
C ARG A 417 -0.80 17.69 -11.53
N PHE A 418 0.22 18.49 -11.72
CA PHE A 418 0.14 19.76 -12.45
C PHE A 418 0.18 19.57 -13.97
N SER A 419 0.92 18.55 -14.43
CA SER A 419 1.06 18.15 -15.82
C SER A 419 1.52 16.68 -15.87
N ASP A 420 1.68 16.13 -17.08
CA ASP A 420 2.18 14.76 -17.26
C ASP A 420 3.61 14.59 -16.71
N ASP A 421 4.39 15.66 -16.67
CA ASP A 421 5.79 15.65 -16.22
C ASP A 421 5.99 16.19 -14.80
N LEU A 422 4.96 16.79 -14.17
CA LEU A 422 5.10 17.44 -12.87
C LEU A 422 3.98 17.05 -11.92
N ALA A 423 4.36 16.37 -10.84
CA ALA A 423 3.46 16.02 -9.75
C ALA A 423 4.08 16.39 -8.39
N LEU A 424 3.24 16.80 -7.45
CA LEU A 424 3.60 17.01 -6.05
C LEU A 424 2.99 15.90 -5.20
N ARG A 425 3.80 15.32 -4.33
CA ARG A 425 3.34 14.42 -3.26
C ARG A 425 3.83 14.91 -1.91
N SER A 426 2.96 14.82 -0.92
CA SER A 426 3.28 15.18 0.46
C SER A 426 2.65 14.18 1.40
N THR A 427 3.46 13.61 2.28
CA THR A 427 3.02 12.66 3.31
C THR A 427 3.55 13.12 4.65
N ALA A 428 2.69 13.14 5.67
CA ALA A 428 3.12 13.38 7.05
C ALA A 428 2.40 12.44 8.00
N ARG A 429 3.11 12.07 9.07
CA ARG A 429 2.58 11.25 10.17
C ARG A 429 2.97 11.87 11.51
N TYR A 430 2.02 11.89 12.42
CA TYR A 430 2.23 12.19 13.84
C TYR A 430 1.90 10.93 14.63
N THR A 431 2.77 10.56 15.56
CA THR A 431 2.61 9.38 16.40
C THR A 431 2.84 9.74 17.86
N ASP A 432 1.90 9.36 18.72
CA ASP A 432 2.00 9.43 20.18
C ASP A 432 1.82 8.02 20.75
N VAL A 433 2.83 7.52 21.47
CA VAL A 433 2.81 6.20 22.10
C VAL A 433 3.08 6.39 23.57
N ARG A 434 2.21 5.83 24.40
CA ARG A 434 2.31 5.85 25.86
C ARG A 434 2.24 4.44 26.38
N ASP A 435 3.39 3.93 26.82
CA ASP A 435 3.55 2.61 27.38
C ASP A 435 3.71 2.68 28.89
N ARG A 436 3.21 1.68 29.57
CA ARG A 436 3.45 1.41 30.98
C ARG A 436 3.76 -0.07 31.13
N TYR A 437 4.84 -0.32 31.88
CA TYR A 437 5.29 -1.66 32.29
C TYR A 437 5.19 -1.80 33.79
#